data_5b844ab2f031ba16c5d61dddc3205388
#
_entry.id   5b844ab2f031ba16c5d61dddc3205388
#
_cell.length_a   1.000
_cell.length_b   1.000
_cell.length_c   1.000
_cell.angle_alpha   90.00
_cell.angle_beta   90.00
_cell.angle_gamma   90.00
#
_symmetry.space_group_name_H-M   'P 1'
#
loop_
_entity.id
_entity.type
_entity.pdbx_description
1 polymer ?
#
loop_
_entity_poly.entity_id
_entity_poly.type
_entity_poly.pdbx_seq_one_letter_code
_entity_poly.pdbx_strand_id
1 'polypeptide(L)'
;MQRLRLLQDRPRVRVSIDGKDAFACILKWIGKARHMIVIQMFVWKDDPTGRMVAESLLRAADRGVMVSISKEALGDAFEWEEDFLTTKNARSGVWHQFWHHPNIEVLYGHHGDHAKVYTIDDKVLLITGMNIADEYRFDWHDILIEVRSPALVQAYLSGGGRTDSLTLVMNRDSISGIRQALRSFLQSAKQSIVLEHAYLSDPEILQILACKSHAGVRITIILPAHPDSHHYANMQSVEWLIVHSLRKNLQIFLYPKMLHSKVTLIDHWRVFLGSANLMQESLDDMGEVNLLIDRSHHRALVKINTTVRLDILKSRPVDAPPSLWWYQRILGWLRL
;
A
#
# COMPACT_ATOMS: atom_id res chain seq x y z
N MET A 1 -6.61 34.04 -17.32
CA MET A 1 -6.44 32.74 -17.97
C MET A 1 -5.89 31.64 -17.03
N GLN A 2 -5.01 31.91 -16.05
CA GLN A 2 -4.48 30.91 -15.12
C GLN A 2 -5.53 30.23 -14.20
N ARG A 3 -6.57 30.94 -13.73
CA ARG A 3 -7.61 30.35 -12.86
C ARG A 3 -8.49 29.28 -13.54
N LEU A 4 -8.72 29.36 -14.85
CA LEU A 4 -9.53 28.37 -15.58
C LEU A 4 -8.75 27.06 -15.86
N ARG A 5 -7.43 27.11 -16.05
CA ARG A 5 -6.57 25.91 -16.18
C ARG A 5 -6.50 25.12 -14.88
N LEU A 6 -6.45 25.77 -13.72
CA LEU A 6 -6.45 25.12 -12.41
C LEU A 6 -7.76 24.34 -12.11
N LEU A 7 -8.91 24.79 -12.62
CA LEU A 7 -10.19 24.11 -12.44
C LEU A 7 -10.36 22.87 -13.32
N GLN A 8 -9.68 22.77 -14.46
CA GLN A 8 -9.70 21.58 -15.34
C GLN A 8 -8.84 20.43 -14.81
N ASP A 9 -7.89 20.66 -13.93
CA ASP A 9 -6.90 19.69 -13.43
C ASP A 9 -7.15 19.27 -11.96
N ARG A 10 -8.38 19.34 -11.47
CA ARG A 10 -8.69 18.79 -10.14
C ARG A 10 -8.48 17.26 -10.14
N PRO A 11 -7.59 16.77 -9.28
CA PRO A 11 -7.37 15.32 -9.16
C PRO A 11 -8.68 14.59 -8.89
N ARG A 12 -8.92 13.51 -9.62
CA ARG A 12 -10.06 12.62 -9.35
C ARG A 12 -9.56 11.38 -8.67
N VAL A 13 -10.02 11.15 -7.44
CA VAL A 13 -9.66 9.99 -6.65
C VAL A 13 -10.80 8.99 -6.65
N ARG A 14 -10.47 7.72 -6.91
CA ARG A 14 -11.34 6.56 -6.74
C ARG A 14 -10.64 5.51 -5.90
N VAL A 15 -11.42 4.69 -5.22
CA VAL A 15 -10.95 3.64 -4.33
C VAL A 15 -11.55 2.32 -4.80
N SER A 16 -10.74 1.30 -4.99
CA SER A 16 -11.17 -0.09 -5.14
C SER A 16 -10.84 -0.84 -3.86
N ILE A 17 -11.75 -1.66 -3.40
CA ILE A 17 -11.58 -2.48 -2.21
C ILE A 17 -11.43 -3.93 -2.66
N ASP A 18 -10.45 -4.62 -2.10
CA ASP A 18 -10.06 -5.99 -2.41
C ASP A 18 -9.57 -6.20 -3.84
N GLY A 19 -8.87 -7.29 -4.03
CA GLY A 19 -8.13 -7.57 -5.25
C GLY A 19 -9.02 -7.71 -6.49
N LYS A 20 -10.23 -8.25 -6.37
CA LYS A 20 -11.12 -8.39 -7.54
C LYS A 20 -11.41 -7.05 -8.21
N ASP A 21 -11.80 -6.05 -7.42
CA ASP A 21 -12.08 -4.70 -7.92
C ASP A 21 -10.79 -3.96 -8.33
N ALA A 22 -9.72 -4.17 -7.56
CA ALA A 22 -8.41 -3.54 -7.82
C ALA A 22 -7.81 -4.03 -9.14
N PHE A 23 -7.73 -5.34 -9.36
CA PHE A 23 -7.21 -5.90 -10.62
C PHE A 23 -8.11 -5.58 -11.82
N ALA A 24 -9.43 -5.54 -11.64
CA ALA A 24 -10.33 -5.05 -12.69
C ALA A 24 -10.02 -3.59 -13.06
N CYS A 25 -9.69 -2.75 -12.09
CA CYS A 25 -9.25 -1.37 -12.32
C CYS A 25 -7.90 -1.30 -13.05
N ILE A 26 -6.91 -2.09 -12.62
CA ILE A 26 -5.57 -2.18 -13.24
C ILE A 26 -5.71 -2.60 -14.71
N LEU A 27 -6.38 -3.72 -14.98
CA LEU A 27 -6.57 -4.25 -16.34
C LEU A 27 -7.33 -3.27 -17.24
N LYS A 28 -8.34 -2.59 -16.72
CA LYS A 28 -9.07 -1.54 -17.46
C LYS A 28 -8.13 -0.41 -17.90
N TRP A 29 -7.20 0.02 -17.04
CA TRP A 29 -6.28 1.10 -17.38
C TRP A 29 -5.17 0.63 -18.31
N ILE A 30 -4.64 -0.57 -18.16
CA ILE A 30 -3.72 -1.20 -19.13
C ILE A 30 -4.39 -1.27 -20.52
N GLY A 31 -5.67 -1.72 -20.58
CA GLY A 31 -6.41 -1.78 -21.82
C GLY A 31 -6.68 -0.42 -22.49
N LYS A 32 -6.65 0.68 -21.72
CA LYS A 32 -6.86 2.06 -22.19
C LYS A 32 -5.58 2.83 -22.49
N ALA A 33 -4.44 2.30 -22.13
CA ALA A 33 -3.14 2.91 -22.39
C ALA A 33 -2.93 3.14 -23.90
N ARG A 34 -2.31 4.28 -24.23
CA ARG A 34 -2.05 4.70 -25.61
C ARG A 34 -0.56 4.93 -25.91
N HIS A 35 0.23 5.27 -24.90
CA HIS A 35 1.62 5.68 -25.08
C HIS A 35 2.56 4.93 -24.17
N MET A 36 2.34 4.97 -22.87
CA MET A 36 3.29 4.43 -21.89
C MET A 36 2.59 3.86 -20.65
N ILE A 37 3.09 2.73 -20.19
CA ILE A 37 2.80 2.14 -18.89
C ILE A 37 4.10 2.01 -18.14
N VAL A 38 4.17 2.57 -16.92
CA VAL A 38 5.29 2.32 -15.99
C VAL A 38 4.73 1.59 -14.77
N ILE A 39 5.37 0.49 -14.43
CA ILE A 39 5.01 -0.34 -13.27
C ILE A 39 6.21 -0.41 -12.33
N GLN A 40 6.00 -0.14 -11.06
CA GLN A 40 6.89 -0.52 -9.97
C GLN A 40 6.22 -1.65 -9.19
N MET A 41 6.92 -2.78 -9.01
CA MET A 41 6.34 -3.98 -8.40
C MET A 41 7.38 -4.71 -7.57
N PHE A 42 6.99 -5.16 -6.37
CA PHE A 42 7.84 -5.95 -5.50
C PHE A 42 7.77 -7.43 -5.85
N VAL A 43 6.59 -8.05 -5.76
CA VAL A 43 6.38 -9.47 -6.11
C VAL A 43 5.46 -9.61 -7.32
N TRP A 44 5.80 -10.53 -8.21
CA TRP A 44 4.96 -10.95 -9.34
C TRP A 44 5.11 -12.44 -9.56
N LYS A 45 4.07 -13.22 -9.25
CA LYS A 45 4.08 -14.68 -9.37
C LYS A 45 3.68 -15.15 -10.78
N ASP A 46 4.16 -16.34 -11.13
CA ASP A 46 3.69 -17.08 -12.31
C ASP A 46 2.43 -17.90 -11.96
N ASP A 47 1.37 -17.21 -11.57
CA ASP A 47 0.05 -17.77 -11.29
C ASP A 47 -1.00 -17.23 -12.29
N PRO A 48 -2.27 -17.66 -12.22
CA PRO A 48 -3.34 -17.15 -13.07
C PRO A 48 -3.46 -15.62 -13.08
N THR A 49 -3.29 -14.94 -11.95
CA THR A 49 -3.33 -13.48 -11.87
C THR A 49 -2.11 -12.86 -12.54
N GLY A 50 -0.91 -13.40 -12.30
CA GLY A 50 0.31 -12.93 -12.93
C GLY A 50 0.28 -13.06 -14.45
N ARG A 51 -0.16 -14.20 -14.96
CA ARG A 51 -0.34 -14.46 -16.40
C ARG A 51 -1.38 -13.54 -17.04
N MET A 52 -2.51 -13.32 -16.37
CA MET A 52 -3.57 -12.40 -16.82
C MET A 52 -3.06 -10.95 -16.98
N VAL A 53 -2.23 -10.48 -16.04
CA VAL A 53 -1.62 -9.13 -16.13
C VAL A 53 -0.60 -9.09 -17.27
N ALA A 54 0.28 -10.11 -17.40
CA ALA A 54 1.26 -10.22 -18.48
C ALA A 54 0.58 -10.20 -19.87
N GLU A 55 -0.48 -10.99 -20.07
CA GLU A 55 -1.28 -10.97 -21.31
C GLU A 55 -1.90 -9.60 -21.60
N SER A 56 -2.37 -8.91 -20.57
CA SER A 56 -2.95 -7.58 -20.75
C SER A 56 -1.90 -6.55 -21.18
N LEU A 57 -0.67 -6.65 -20.64
CA LEU A 57 0.47 -5.82 -21.05
C LEU A 57 0.96 -6.16 -22.46
N LEU A 58 1.01 -7.45 -22.83
CA LEU A 58 1.31 -7.87 -24.20
C LEU A 58 0.33 -7.24 -25.18
N ARG A 59 -0.96 -7.36 -24.93
CA ARG A 59 -1.98 -6.72 -25.78
C ARG A 59 -1.83 -5.18 -25.85
N ALA A 60 -1.33 -4.54 -24.80
CA ALA A 60 -1.03 -3.11 -24.84
C ALA A 60 0.23 -2.82 -25.67
N ALA A 61 1.28 -3.62 -25.51
CA ALA A 61 2.52 -3.53 -26.26
C ALA A 61 2.33 -3.79 -27.75
N ASP A 62 1.48 -4.77 -28.14
CA ASP A 62 1.04 -5.03 -29.52
C ASP A 62 0.36 -3.80 -30.17
N ARG A 63 -0.30 -2.96 -29.37
CA ARG A 63 -0.87 -1.69 -29.84
C ARG A 63 0.15 -0.56 -29.96
N GLY A 64 1.44 -0.83 -29.70
CA GLY A 64 2.51 0.16 -29.72
C GLY A 64 2.72 0.91 -28.39
N VAL A 65 2.11 0.48 -27.27
CA VAL A 65 2.33 1.07 -25.96
C VAL A 65 3.69 0.61 -25.42
N MET A 66 4.50 1.55 -24.96
CA MET A 66 5.75 1.24 -24.27
C MET A 66 5.44 0.83 -22.83
N VAL A 67 6.02 -0.28 -22.40
CA VAL A 67 5.84 -0.83 -21.05
C VAL A 67 7.19 -0.92 -20.37
N SER A 68 7.37 -0.18 -19.28
CA SER A 68 8.56 -0.24 -18.43
C SER A 68 8.19 -0.76 -17.05
N ILE A 69 8.84 -1.80 -16.59
CA ILE A 69 8.58 -2.47 -15.33
C ILE A 69 9.84 -2.44 -14.49
N SER A 70 9.78 -1.83 -13.31
CA SER A 70 10.82 -1.90 -12.29
C SER A 70 10.43 -2.94 -11.25
N LYS A 71 11.28 -3.96 -11.10
CA LYS A 71 11.14 -5.01 -10.07
C LYS A 71 12.30 -4.98 -9.09
N GLU A 72 12.05 -5.47 -7.91
CA GLU A 72 13.05 -5.66 -6.88
C GLU A 72 13.45 -7.14 -6.81
N ALA A 73 14.76 -7.42 -6.93
CA ALA A 73 15.26 -8.79 -7.08
C ALA A 73 15.07 -9.66 -5.82
N LEU A 74 15.08 -9.06 -4.62
CA LEU A 74 14.80 -9.80 -3.38
C LEU A 74 13.32 -10.13 -3.22
N GLY A 75 12.42 -9.35 -3.79
CA GLY A 75 11.00 -9.66 -3.84
C GLY A 75 10.74 -11.01 -4.50
N ASP A 76 11.53 -11.33 -5.51
CA ASP A 76 11.48 -12.62 -6.19
C ASP A 76 12.06 -13.77 -5.36
N ALA A 77 12.94 -13.50 -4.39
CA ALA A 77 13.56 -14.51 -3.53
C ALA A 77 12.75 -14.86 -2.26
N PHE A 78 11.79 -14.03 -1.88
CA PHE A 78 10.99 -14.24 -0.67
C PHE A 78 9.88 -15.29 -0.83
N GLU A 79 9.53 -15.65 -2.06
CA GLU A 79 8.47 -16.61 -2.32
C GLU A 79 9.01 -17.79 -3.16
N TRP A 80 9.23 -18.92 -2.51
CA TRP A 80 9.82 -20.16 -3.05
C TRP A 80 8.97 -20.84 -4.15
N GLU A 81 7.83 -20.29 -4.50
CA GLU A 81 6.92 -20.83 -5.50
C GLU A 81 6.91 -19.95 -6.76
N GLU A 82 6.73 -20.57 -7.91
CA GLU A 82 6.54 -20.05 -9.27
C GLU A 82 6.67 -18.53 -9.42
N ASP A 83 7.92 -18.08 -9.39
CA ASP A 83 8.30 -16.68 -9.37
C ASP A 83 8.45 -16.12 -10.78
N PHE A 84 8.26 -14.82 -10.94
CA PHE A 84 8.43 -14.10 -12.20
C PHE A 84 9.83 -14.30 -12.83
N LEU A 85 10.90 -14.40 -12.03
CA LEU A 85 12.24 -14.68 -12.50
C LEU A 85 12.35 -16.02 -13.22
N THR A 86 11.62 -17.03 -12.78
CA THR A 86 11.64 -18.36 -13.40
C THR A 86 11.08 -18.34 -14.83
N THR A 87 10.21 -17.38 -15.12
CA THR A 87 9.58 -17.22 -16.43
C THR A 87 10.51 -16.66 -17.50
N LYS A 88 11.63 -16.04 -17.11
CA LYS A 88 12.58 -15.43 -18.04
C LYS A 88 13.17 -16.41 -19.06
N ASN A 89 13.31 -17.67 -18.67
CA ASN A 89 13.84 -18.74 -19.52
C ASN A 89 12.76 -19.52 -20.23
N ALA A 90 11.51 -19.07 -20.20
CA ALA A 90 10.39 -19.73 -20.89
C ALA A 90 10.66 -19.81 -22.41
N ARG A 91 10.52 -20.99 -22.98
CA ARG A 91 10.78 -21.25 -24.41
C ARG A 91 9.55 -21.06 -25.29
N SER A 92 8.39 -20.89 -24.70
CA SER A 92 7.10 -20.74 -25.40
C SER A 92 6.05 -20.11 -24.48
N GLY A 93 4.87 -19.79 -25.03
CA GLY A 93 3.74 -19.29 -24.28
C GLY A 93 3.80 -17.78 -23.98
N VAL A 94 2.96 -17.32 -23.03
CA VAL A 94 2.80 -15.91 -22.68
C VAL A 94 4.10 -15.28 -22.19
N TRP A 95 4.86 -15.99 -21.37
CA TRP A 95 6.10 -15.46 -20.80
C TRP A 95 7.21 -15.33 -21.84
N HIS A 96 7.32 -16.29 -22.78
CA HIS A 96 8.26 -16.15 -23.90
C HIS A 96 7.95 -14.88 -24.71
N GLN A 97 6.69 -14.65 -25.07
CA GLN A 97 6.28 -13.45 -25.80
C GLN A 97 6.55 -12.18 -24.98
N PHE A 98 6.25 -12.20 -23.68
CA PHE A 98 6.42 -11.09 -22.77
C PHE A 98 7.89 -10.64 -22.69
N TRP A 99 8.81 -11.57 -22.42
CA TRP A 99 10.23 -11.26 -22.27
C TRP A 99 10.95 -10.85 -23.57
N HIS A 100 10.39 -11.21 -24.73
CA HIS A 100 10.98 -10.90 -26.03
C HIS A 100 10.23 -9.79 -26.78
N HIS A 101 9.21 -9.18 -26.18
CA HIS A 101 8.44 -8.13 -26.83
C HIS A 101 9.24 -6.81 -26.89
N PRO A 102 9.42 -6.19 -28.10
CA PRO A 102 10.27 -5.00 -28.25
C PRO A 102 9.80 -3.76 -27.48
N ASN A 103 8.52 -3.69 -27.13
CA ASN A 103 7.93 -2.59 -26.37
C ASN A 103 7.78 -2.91 -24.87
N ILE A 104 8.32 -4.00 -24.36
CA ILE A 104 8.31 -4.35 -22.92
C ILE A 104 9.74 -4.40 -22.42
N GLU A 105 10.03 -3.60 -21.41
CA GLU A 105 11.30 -3.58 -20.72
C GLU A 105 11.11 -3.91 -19.24
N VAL A 106 11.89 -4.85 -18.72
CA VAL A 106 11.93 -5.19 -17.29
C VAL A 106 13.28 -4.85 -16.73
N LEU A 107 13.31 -3.93 -15.77
CA LEU A 107 14.49 -3.47 -15.07
C LEU A 107 14.45 -3.99 -13.63
N TYR A 108 15.55 -4.55 -13.17
CA TYR A 108 15.73 -4.85 -11.76
C TYR A 108 16.35 -3.62 -11.08
N GLY A 109 15.55 -2.97 -10.26
CA GLY A 109 15.86 -1.70 -9.62
C GLY A 109 16.62 -1.83 -8.31
N HIS A 110 16.59 -0.78 -7.51
CA HIS A 110 17.34 -0.67 -6.26
C HIS A 110 16.84 -1.64 -5.19
N HIS A 111 17.76 -2.11 -4.35
CA HIS A 111 17.46 -2.90 -3.17
C HIS A 111 16.41 -2.20 -2.28
N GLY A 112 15.39 -2.94 -1.87
CA GLY A 112 14.39 -2.46 -0.94
C GLY A 112 13.20 -1.73 -1.56
N ASP A 113 13.03 -1.72 -2.88
CA ASP A 113 11.85 -1.12 -3.52
C ASP A 113 10.60 -1.97 -3.27
N HIS A 114 9.78 -1.55 -2.27
CA HIS A 114 8.58 -2.26 -1.83
C HIS A 114 7.28 -1.63 -2.34
N ALA A 115 7.33 -0.54 -3.09
CA ALA A 115 6.13 0.10 -3.63
C ALA A 115 5.46 -0.70 -4.75
N LYS A 116 4.13 -0.59 -4.87
CA LYS A 116 3.31 -1.18 -5.93
C LYS A 116 2.53 -0.07 -6.60
N VAL A 117 3.04 0.37 -7.74
CA VAL A 117 2.54 1.57 -8.43
C VAL A 117 2.43 1.31 -9.92
N TYR A 118 1.39 1.86 -10.54
CA TYR A 118 1.22 1.89 -11.98
C TYR A 118 0.98 3.33 -12.42
N THR A 119 1.72 3.80 -13.43
CA THR A 119 1.38 5.02 -14.15
C THR A 119 0.93 4.66 -15.56
N ILE A 120 -0.16 5.26 -16.01
CA ILE A 120 -0.74 4.99 -17.33
C ILE A 120 -0.82 6.30 -18.09
N ASP A 121 -0.08 6.37 -19.18
CA ASP A 121 0.19 7.60 -19.91
C ASP A 121 0.56 8.69 -18.87
N ASP A 122 0.63 9.91 -19.16
CA ASP A 122 0.88 10.97 -18.16
C ASP A 122 -0.39 11.39 -17.40
N LYS A 123 -1.31 10.48 -17.11
CA LYS A 123 -2.67 10.84 -16.67
C LYS A 123 -3.16 10.13 -15.44
N VAL A 124 -2.77 8.88 -15.23
CA VAL A 124 -3.32 8.04 -14.17
C VAL A 124 -2.20 7.46 -13.34
N LEU A 125 -2.35 7.58 -12.03
CA LEU A 125 -1.51 6.97 -11.02
C LEU A 125 -2.37 5.99 -10.21
N LEU A 126 -1.95 4.72 -10.15
CA LEU A 126 -2.54 3.71 -9.30
C LEU A 126 -1.53 3.37 -8.20
N ILE A 127 -1.96 3.41 -6.95
CA ILE A 127 -1.14 3.07 -5.77
C ILE A 127 -1.87 2.00 -4.98
N THR A 128 -1.16 0.96 -4.56
CA THR A 128 -1.73 -0.15 -3.78
C THR A 128 -0.68 -0.80 -2.89
N GLY A 129 -1.12 -1.59 -1.91
CA GLY A 129 -0.28 -2.55 -1.20
C GLY A 129 -0.13 -3.89 -1.93
N MET A 130 -1.01 -4.18 -2.90
CA MET A 130 -1.12 -5.49 -3.55
C MET A 130 0.03 -5.77 -4.50
N ASN A 131 0.65 -6.93 -4.35
CA ASN A 131 1.51 -7.52 -5.37
C ASN A 131 0.67 -8.18 -6.49
N ILE A 132 1.33 -8.68 -7.53
CA ILE A 132 0.65 -9.39 -8.62
C ILE A 132 0.71 -10.89 -8.32
N ALA A 133 -0.32 -11.40 -7.62
CA ALA A 133 -0.49 -12.80 -7.32
C ALA A 133 -1.95 -13.12 -6.92
N ASP A 134 -2.29 -14.41 -6.95
CA ASP A 134 -3.66 -14.88 -6.72
C ASP A 134 -4.16 -14.56 -5.31
N GLU A 135 -3.32 -14.70 -4.27
CA GLU A 135 -3.70 -14.39 -2.90
C GLU A 135 -4.10 -12.93 -2.71
N TYR A 136 -3.42 -11.98 -3.35
CA TYR A 136 -3.80 -10.55 -3.31
C TYR A 136 -5.10 -10.29 -4.06
N ARG A 137 -5.38 -11.05 -5.10
CA ARG A 137 -6.61 -10.88 -5.88
C ARG A 137 -7.84 -11.50 -5.23
N PHE A 138 -7.71 -12.63 -4.54
CA PHE A 138 -8.86 -13.43 -4.13
C PHE A 138 -9.05 -13.52 -2.62
N ASP A 139 -7.99 -13.45 -1.83
CA ASP A 139 -8.01 -13.84 -0.42
C ASP A 139 -7.74 -12.69 0.53
N TRP A 140 -6.81 -11.81 0.19
CA TRP A 140 -6.34 -10.75 1.08
C TRP A 140 -7.19 -9.48 0.98
N HIS A 141 -7.34 -8.80 2.12
CA HIS A 141 -8.01 -7.50 2.19
C HIS A 141 -7.00 -6.38 1.97
N ASP A 142 -7.18 -5.59 0.92
CA ASP A 142 -6.31 -4.45 0.61
C ASP A 142 -7.07 -3.39 -0.20
N ILE A 143 -6.43 -2.24 -0.43
CA ILE A 143 -7.01 -1.08 -1.09
C ILE A 143 -6.14 -0.63 -2.26
N LEU A 144 -6.77 -0.31 -3.39
CA LEU A 144 -6.15 0.37 -4.51
C LEU A 144 -6.73 1.78 -4.67
N ILE A 145 -5.85 2.75 -4.84
CA ILE A 145 -6.21 4.15 -5.13
C ILE A 145 -5.94 4.47 -6.61
N GLU A 146 -6.96 4.87 -7.32
CA GLU A 146 -6.89 5.46 -8.67
C GLU A 146 -6.88 6.98 -8.54
N VAL A 147 -5.82 7.62 -9.00
CA VAL A 147 -5.73 9.08 -9.09
C VAL A 147 -5.57 9.48 -10.55
N ARG A 148 -6.47 10.33 -11.04
CA ARG A 148 -6.35 10.95 -12.36
C ARG A 148 -5.85 12.37 -12.17
N SER A 149 -4.57 12.57 -12.40
CA SER A 149 -3.88 13.84 -12.25
C SER A 149 -2.52 13.78 -12.95
N PRO A 150 -2.32 14.48 -14.08
CA PRO A 150 -1.00 14.60 -14.70
C PRO A 150 0.06 15.14 -13.72
N ALA A 151 -0.32 16.10 -12.88
CA ALA A 151 0.60 16.66 -11.89
C ALA A 151 1.11 15.62 -10.89
N LEU A 152 0.26 14.66 -10.44
CA LEU A 152 0.70 13.61 -9.52
C LEU A 152 1.47 12.48 -10.22
N VAL A 153 1.20 12.21 -11.49
CA VAL A 153 2.06 11.32 -12.28
C VAL A 153 3.46 11.91 -12.37
N GLN A 154 3.59 13.20 -12.71
CA GLN A 154 4.89 13.89 -12.73
C GLN A 154 5.54 13.96 -11.35
N ALA A 155 4.76 14.19 -10.29
CA ALA A 155 5.28 14.14 -8.92
C ALA A 155 5.86 12.77 -8.58
N TYR A 156 5.19 11.67 -8.98
CA TYR A 156 5.71 10.31 -8.78
C TYR A 156 7.04 10.11 -9.53
N LEU A 157 7.13 10.53 -10.78
CA LEU A 157 8.35 10.41 -11.57
C LEU A 157 9.50 11.28 -11.04
N SER A 158 9.19 12.36 -10.32
CA SER A 158 10.15 13.33 -9.76
C SER A 158 10.49 13.09 -8.27
N GLY A 159 10.03 11.98 -7.68
CA GLY A 159 10.36 11.64 -6.29
C GLY A 159 9.41 12.20 -5.22
N GLY A 160 8.20 12.60 -5.59
CA GLY A 160 7.17 13.10 -4.70
C GLY A 160 6.69 14.49 -5.06
N GLY A 161 5.59 14.93 -4.45
CA GLY A 161 5.05 16.25 -4.73
C GLY A 161 3.66 16.48 -4.16
N ARG A 162 3.15 17.68 -4.39
CA ARG A 162 1.89 18.13 -3.85
C ARG A 162 1.04 18.83 -4.90
N THR A 163 -0.26 18.54 -4.86
CA THR A 163 -1.31 19.39 -5.47
C THR A 163 -2.06 20.14 -4.36
N ASP A 164 -3.07 20.93 -4.72
CA ASP A 164 -3.87 21.67 -3.71
C ASP A 164 -4.58 20.76 -2.70
N SER A 165 -4.83 19.49 -3.05
CA SER A 165 -5.68 18.58 -2.28
C SER A 165 -5.07 17.21 -2.01
N LEU A 166 -3.92 16.89 -2.62
CA LEU A 166 -3.24 15.62 -2.48
C LEU A 166 -1.75 15.85 -2.26
N THR A 167 -1.14 15.05 -1.40
CA THR A 167 0.32 15.04 -1.23
C THR A 167 0.83 13.62 -1.44
N LEU A 168 1.70 13.44 -2.41
CA LEU A 168 2.42 12.20 -2.68
C LEU A 168 3.75 12.24 -1.92
N VAL A 169 3.93 11.29 -1.04
CA VAL A 169 5.13 11.13 -0.21
C VAL A 169 5.80 9.82 -0.56
N MET A 170 7.10 9.83 -0.66
CA MET A 170 7.87 8.68 -1.10
C MET A 170 9.14 8.51 -0.27
N ASN A 171 9.58 7.26 -0.17
CA ASN A 171 10.97 6.91 0.04
C ASN A 171 11.48 6.31 -1.26
N ARG A 172 12.54 6.88 -1.82
CA ARG A 172 13.20 6.38 -3.04
C ARG A 172 14.60 6.97 -3.12
N ASP A 173 15.61 6.13 -3.33
CA ASP A 173 17.01 6.55 -3.39
C ASP A 173 17.43 7.35 -2.13
N SER A 174 17.79 8.62 -2.30
CA SER A 174 18.14 9.53 -1.21
C SER A 174 16.93 10.27 -0.59
N ILE A 175 15.71 10.01 -1.08
CA ILE A 175 14.48 10.65 -0.59
C ILE A 175 13.90 9.77 0.51
N SER A 176 13.76 10.31 1.72
CA SER A 176 13.09 9.67 2.85
C SER A 176 12.09 10.65 3.47
N GLY A 177 10.84 10.56 3.03
CA GLY A 177 9.78 11.51 3.44
C GLY A 177 8.64 10.88 4.22
N ILE A 178 8.49 9.56 4.17
CA ILE A 178 7.30 8.86 4.70
C ILE A 178 7.22 8.97 6.21
N ARG A 179 8.30 8.68 6.95
CA ARG A 179 8.32 8.78 8.43
C ARG A 179 7.93 10.17 8.89
N GLN A 180 8.56 11.20 8.35
CA GLN A 180 8.29 12.59 8.75
C GLN A 180 6.85 12.99 8.45
N ALA A 181 6.33 12.61 7.27
CA ALA A 181 4.95 12.90 6.87
C ALA A 181 3.95 12.19 7.77
N LEU A 182 4.15 10.89 8.04
CA LEU A 182 3.29 10.11 8.92
C LEU A 182 3.31 10.63 10.36
N ARG A 183 4.51 10.93 10.90
CA ARG A 183 4.65 11.57 12.22
C ARG A 183 3.81 12.85 12.31
N SER A 184 4.01 13.78 11.38
CA SER A 184 3.30 15.05 11.36
C SER A 184 1.79 14.84 11.20
N PHE A 185 1.40 13.84 10.40
CA PHE A 185 0.01 13.47 10.19
C PHE A 185 -0.64 12.98 11.50
N LEU A 186 -0.05 11.99 12.17
CA LEU A 186 -0.54 11.46 13.45
C LEU A 186 -0.57 12.53 14.56
N GLN A 187 0.47 13.35 14.65
CA GLN A 187 0.53 14.45 15.62
C GLN A 187 -0.57 15.50 15.41
N SER A 188 -1.05 15.67 14.19
CA SER A 188 -2.12 16.62 13.87
C SER A 188 -3.53 16.15 14.25
N ALA A 189 -3.71 14.87 14.64
CA ALA A 189 -5.00 14.31 15.05
C ALA A 189 -5.52 14.98 16.34
N LYS A 190 -6.83 15.32 16.34
CA LYS A 190 -7.48 16.01 17.48
C LYS A 190 -8.57 15.15 18.13
N GLN A 191 -9.22 14.25 17.40
CA GLN A 191 -10.37 13.51 17.90
C GLN A 191 -10.16 11.99 17.81
N SER A 192 -9.60 11.51 16.70
CA SER A 192 -9.46 10.07 16.47
C SER A 192 -8.30 9.74 15.54
N ILE A 193 -7.69 8.58 15.77
CA ILE A 193 -6.76 7.91 14.87
C ILE A 193 -7.29 6.51 14.67
N VAL A 194 -7.44 6.09 13.41
CA VAL A 194 -7.76 4.72 13.06
C VAL A 194 -6.64 4.18 12.17
N LEU A 195 -6.05 3.07 12.59
CA LEU A 195 -5.02 2.34 11.87
C LEU A 195 -5.62 1.02 11.37
N GLU A 196 -5.49 0.76 10.09
CA GLU A 196 -5.75 -0.53 9.47
C GLU A 196 -4.50 -0.91 8.70
N HIS A 197 -3.69 -1.78 9.28
CA HIS A 197 -2.36 -2.12 8.78
C HIS A 197 -2.05 -3.61 8.90
N ALA A 198 -1.27 -4.14 7.94
CA ALA A 198 -0.75 -5.50 8.00
C ALA A 198 0.21 -5.67 9.18
N TYR A 199 1.15 -4.72 9.33
CA TYR A 199 2.21 -4.77 10.32
C TYR A 199 2.35 -3.46 11.08
N LEU A 200 2.55 -3.59 12.40
CA LEU A 200 2.73 -2.48 13.34
C LEU A 200 3.80 -2.86 14.36
N SER A 201 4.99 -2.30 14.22
CA SER A 201 6.11 -2.57 15.16
C SER A 201 7.07 -1.39 15.33
N ASP A 202 6.80 -0.24 14.71
CA ASP A 202 7.66 0.93 14.84
C ASP A 202 7.52 1.60 16.23
N PRO A 203 8.61 1.69 17.03
CA PRO A 203 8.55 2.21 18.39
C PRO A 203 8.09 3.65 18.48
N GLU A 204 8.47 4.51 17.52
CA GLU A 204 8.07 5.91 17.50
C GLU A 204 6.56 6.05 17.25
N ILE A 205 6.03 5.26 16.32
CA ILE A 205 4.58 5.26 16.04
C ILE A 205 3.81 4.78 17.27
N LEU A 206 4.24 3.70 17.92
CA LEU A 206 3.64 3.22 19.16
C LEU A 206 3.63 4.32 20.24
N GLN A 207 4.75 5.00 20.44
CA GLN A 207 4.87 6.09 21.40
C GLN A 207 3.92 7.26 21.08
N ILE A 208 3.80 7.66 19.81
CA ILE A 208 2.86 8.70 19.37
C ILE A 208 1.42 8.30 19.70
N LEU A 209 1.02 7.06 19.38
CA LEU A 209 -0.33 6.55 19.67
C LEU A 209 -0.64 6.57 21.17
N ALA A 210 0.29 6.09 22.00
CA ALA A 210 0.15 6.12 23.44
C ALA A 210 -0.02 7.56 23.96
N CYS A 211 0.87 8.49 23.57
CA CYS A 211 0.76 9.91 23.94
C CYS A 211 -0.58 10.53 23.49
N LYS A 212 -1.04 10.24 22.28
CA LYS A 212 -2.32 10.72 21.77
C LYS A 212 -3.51 10.17 22.55
N SER A 213 -3.46 8.90 22.98
CA SER A 213 -4.49 8.33 23.84
C SER A 213 -4.63 9.05 25.17
N HIS A 214 -3.50 9.40 25.79
CA HIS A 214 -3.46 10.21 27.03
C HIS A 214 -3.95 11.65 26.81
N ALA A 215 -3.75 12.20 25.61
CA ALA A 215 -4.27 13.52 25.23
C ALA A 215 -5.78 13.49 24.88
N GLY A 216 -6.48 12.37 25.06
CA GLY A 216 -7.91 12.25 24.82
C GLY A 216 -8.30 11.88 23.39
N VAL A 217 -7.35 11.60 22.49
CA VAL A 217 -7.62 11.13 21.13
C VAL A 217 -8.00 9.65 21.18
N ARG A 218 -9.10 9.28 20.52
CA ARG A 218 -9.53 7.87 20.40
C ARG A 218 -8.66 7.15 19.39
N ILE A 219 -8.06 6.05 19.80
CA ILE A 219 -7.19 5.20 18.98
C ILE A 219 -7.93 3.90 18.67
N THR A 220 -8.09 3.59 17.41
CA THR A 220 -8.61 2.31 16.92
C THR A 220 -7.58 1.65 16.04
N ILE A 221 -7.24 0.39 16.30
CA ILE A 221 -6.23 -0.36 15.55
C ILE A 221 -6.87 -1.65 15.06
N ILE A 222 -6.69 -1.94 13.79
CA ILE A 222 -7.13 -3.18 13.14
C ILE A 222 -5.89 -3.84 12.54
N LEU A 223 -5.59 -5.05 12.98
CA LEU A 223 -4.48 -5.89 12.51
C LEU A 223 -5.05 -7.23 12.03
N PRO A 224 -4.36 -7.97 11.15
CA PRO A 224 -4.77 -9.30 10.79
C PRO A 224 -4.64 -10.26 11.99
N ALA A 225 -5.63 -11.15 12.16
CA ALA A 225 -5.54 -12.23 13.14
C ALA A 225 -4.48 -13.28 12.74
N HIS A 226 -4.31 -13.46 11.44
CA HIS A 226 -3.39 -14.41 10.81
C HIS A 226 -2.61 -13.69 9.70
N PRO A 227 -1.58 -12.89 10.04
CA PRO A 227 -0.72 -12.29 9.03
C PRO A 227 0.18 -13.36 8.39
N ASP A 228 0.62 -13.11 7.17
CA ASP A 228 1.60 -13.94 6.45
C ASP A 228 2.98 -13.91 7.12
N SER A 229 3.31 -12.80 7.78
CA SER A 229 4.57 -12.59 8.51
C SER A 229 4.36 -11.64 9.69
N HIS A 230 5.36 -11.42 10.54
CA HIS A 230 5.38 -10.42 11.63
C HIS A 230 4.28 -10.61 12.71
N HIS A 231 3.72 -11.81 12.85
CA HIS A 231 2.65 -12.07 13.81
C HIS A 231 3.05 -11.68 15.23
N TYR A 232 4.22 -12.14 15.68
CA TYR A 232 4.66 -11.89 17.05
C TYR A 232 5.07 -10.44 17.29
N ALA A 233 5.59 -9.75 16.27
CA ALA A 233 5.88 -8.32 16.33
C ALA A 233 4.59 -7.50 16.48
N ASN A 234 3.53 -7.83 15.73
CA ASN A 234 2.21 -7.24 15.91
C ASN A 234 1.67 -7.46 17.33
N MET A 235 1.78 -8.68 17.86
CA MET A 235 1.27 -9.02 19.20
C MET A 235 2.07 -8.32 20.30
N GLN A 236 3.37 -8.16 20.17
CA GLN A 236 4.19 -7.36 21.11
C GLN A 236 3.77 -5.89 21.10
N SER A 237 3.49 -5.35 19.94
CA SER A 237 3.01 -3.96 19.81
C SER A 237 1.63 -3.78 20.43
N VAL A 238 0.74 -4.76 20.28
CA VAL A 238 -0.56 -4.79 20.95
C VAL A 238 -0.39 -4.81 22.48
N GLU A 239 0.46 -5.69 23.00
CA GLU A 239 0.77 -5.77 24.41
C GLU A 239 1.30 -4.43 24.94
N TRP A 240 2.28 -3.86 24.24
CA TRP A 240 2.90 -2.58 24.61
C TRP A 240 1.87 -1.44 24.65
N LEU A 241 1.02 -1.34 23.63
CA LEU A 241 -0.02 -0.31 23.56
C LEU A 241 -1.06 -0.45 24.67
N ILE A 242 -1.48 -1.67 25.01
CA ILE A 242 -2.44 -1.91 26.11
C ILE A 242 -1.84 -1.44 27.45
N VAL A 243 -0.55 -1.64 27.66
CA VAL A 243 0.15 -1.24 28.90
C VAL A 243 0.38 0.26 28.98
N HIS A 244 0.73 0.90 27.84
CA HIS A 244 1.22 2.30 27.86
C HIS A 244 0.18 3.33 27.40
N SER A 245 -1.01 2.91 26.91
CA SER A 245 -2.06 3.82 26.48
C SER A 245 -3.16 4.00 27.52
N LEU A 246 -3.88 5.10 27.42
CA LEU A 246 -5.09 5.29 28.23
C LEU A 246 -6.21 4.38 27.73
N ARG A 247 -6.47 3.31 28.44
CA ARG A 247 -7.33 2.18 28.00
C ARG A 247 -8.72 2.59 27.49
N LYS A 248 -9.36 3.60 28.11
CA LYS A 248 -10.67 4.11 27.66
C LYS A 248 -10.64 4.74 26.26
N ASN A 249 -9.47 5.12 25.77
CA ASN A 249 -9.27 5.74 24.47
C ASN A 249 -8.61 4.79 23.46
N LEU A 250 -8.39 3.51 23.80
CA LEU A 250 -7.74 2.52 22.94
C LEU A 250 -8.68 1.35 22.65
N GLN A 251 -8.87 1.04 21.38
CA GLN A 251 -9.57 -0.15 20.89
C GLN A 251 -8.68 -0.86 19.89
N ILE A 252 -8.52 -2.17 20.04
CA ILE A 252 -7.73 -3.01 19.14
C ILE A 252 -8.61 -4.15 18.66
N PHE A 253 -8.52 -4.44 17.37
CA PHE A 253 -9.32 -5.45 16.69
C PHE A 253 -8.41 -6.37 15.85
N LEU A 254 -8.76 -7.65 15.78
CA LEU A 254 -8.10 -8.62 14.91
C LEU A 254 -9.05 -9.04 13.79
N TYR A 255 -8.71 -8.68 12.57
CA TYR A 255 -9.47 -9.04 11.37
C TYR A 255 -9.27 -10.53 11.03
N PRO A 256 -10.32 -11.27 10.65
CA PRO A 256 -10.26 -12.73 10.58
C PRO A 256 -9.39 -13.30 9.45
N LYS A 257 -9.13 -12.52 8.40
CA LYS A 257 -8.30 -12.92 7.26
C LYS A 257 -6.98 -12.14 7.26
N MET A 258 -6.12 -12.39 6.26
CA MET A 258 -5.01 -11.50 5.98
C MET A 258 -5.54 -10.12 5.57
N LEU A 259 -5.20 -9.12 6.37
CA LEU A 259 -5.46 -7.72 6.14
C LEU A 259 -4.14 -7.09 5.73
N HIS A 260 -4.02 -6.78 4.45
CA HIS A 260 -2.78 -6.25 3.88
C HIS A 260 -2.87 -4.75 3.57
N SER A 261 -3.99 -4.10 3.84
CA SER A 261 -4.16 -2.64 3.69
C SER A 261 -3.20 -1.86 4.60
N LYS A 262 -2.82 -0.66 4.18
CA LYS A 262 -1.97 0.28 4.91
C LYS A 262 -2.67 1.63 4.95
N VAL A 263 -3.61 1.75 5.87
CA VAL A 263 -4.52 2.89 5.99
C VAL A 263 -4.40 3.51 7.37
N THR A 264 -4.10 4.79 7.41
CA THR A 264 -4.14 5.62 8.61
C THR A 264 -5.15 6.75 8.41
N LEU A 265 -6.24 6.75 9.17
CA LEU A 265 -7.26 7.79 9.17
C LEU A 265 -7.13 8.67 10.40
N ILE A 266 -7.25 9.99 10.25
CA ILE A 266 -7.40 10.90 11.38
C ILE A 266 -8.66 11.74 11.26
N ASP A 267 -9.35 11.90 12.38
CA ASP A 267 -10.52 12.77 12.53
C ASP A 267 -11.62 12.52 11.49
N HIS A 268 -11.67 11.31 10.90
CA HIS A 268 -12.60 10.84 9.86
C HIS A 268 -12.54 11.55 8.49
N TRP A 269 -11.72 12.58 8.33
CA TRP A 269 -11.70 13.40 7.11
C TRP A 269 -10.34 13.58 6.45
N ARG A 270 -9.32 12.92 6.96
CA ARG A 270 -7.98 12.82 6.34
C ARG A 270 -7.47 11.39 6.39
N VAL A 271 -6.83 10.96 5.33
CA VAL A 271 -6.23 9.63 5.24
C VAL A 271 -4.81 9.70 4.68
N PHE A 272 -3.94 8.90 5.26
CA PHE A 272 -2.62 8.58 4.76
C PHE A 272 -2.59 7.09 4.44
N LEU A 273 -2.36 6.72 3.17
CA LEU A 273 -2.41 5.33 2.72
C LEU A 273 -1.48 5.10 1.53
N GLY A 274 -1.11 3.85 1.32
CA GLY A 274 -0.19 3.47 0.24
C GLY A 274 0.44 2.11 0.45
N SER A 275 1.73 1.99 0.21
CA SER A 275 2.47 0.74 0.33
C SER A 275 3.19 0.56 1.67
N ALA A 276 3.47 1.66 2.41
CA ALA A 276 4.28 1.62 3.62
C ALA A 276 3.58 0.97 4.82
N ASN A 277 4.22 -0.02 5.42
CA ASN A 277 3.86 -0.61 6.69
C ASN A 277 4.35 0.25 7.87
N LEU A 278 3.80 0.04 9.07
CA LEU A 278 4.23 0.75 10.29
C LEU A 278 5.38 0.00 10.98
N MET A 279 6.46 -0.18 10.25
CA MET A 279 7.71 -0.81 10.70
C MET A 279 8.87 0.09 10.32
N GLN A 280 9.95 0.01 11.08
CA GLN A 280 11.13 0.88 10.88
C GLN A 280 11.67 0.78 9.45
N GLU A 281 11.85 -0.43 8.93
CA GLU A 281 12.39 -0.65 7.59
C GLU A 281 11.52 -0.02 6.51
N SER A 282 10.21 -0.19 6.61
CA SER A 282 9.26 0.36 5.64
C SER A 282 9.19 1.89 5.72
N LEU A 283 9.37 2.46 6.92
CA LEU A 283 9.30 3.91 7.11
C LEU A 283 10.60 4.64 6.74
N ASP A 284 11.77 3.97 6.81
CA ASP A 284 13.07 4.59 6.63
C ASP A 284 13.87 4.07 5.43
N ASP A 285 13.90 2.75 5.25
CA ASP A 285 14.88 2.09 4.40
C ASP A 285 14.31 1.60 3.06
N MET A 286 13.02 1.17 3.07
CA MET A 286 12.37 0.66 1.87
C MET A 286 11.87 1.77 0.97
N GLY A 287 11.92 1.54 -0.35
CA GLY A 287 11.25 2.35 -1.34
C GLY A 287 9.73 2.17 -1.22
N GLU A 288 9.03 3.19 -0.81
CA GLU A 288 7.59 3.17 -0.55
C GLU A 288 6.90 4.40 -1.12
N VAL A 289 5.60 4.28 -1.37
CA VAL A 289 4.78 5.37 -1.91
C VAL A 289 3.48 5.48 -1.14
N ASN A 290 3.25 6.65 -0.55
CA ASN A 290 2.02 6.94 0.18
C ASN A 290 1.35 8.23 -0.32
N LEU A 291 0.04 8.26 -0.24
CA LEU A 291 -0.79 9.39 -0.61
C LEU A 291 -1.52 9.94 0.62
N LEU A 292 -1.45 11.24 0.80
CA LEU A 292 -2.24 11.98 1.78
C LEU A 292 -3.43 12.61 1.07
N ILE A 293 -4.64 12.27 1.50
CA ILE A 293 -5.91 12.73 0.96
C ILE A 293 -6.66 13.51 2.03
N ASP A 294 -7.13 14.68 1.70
CA ASP A 294 -7.92 15.52 2.59
C ASP A 294 -9.43 15.50 2.26
N ARG A 295 -10.19 16.28 3.04
CA ARG A 295 -11.66 16.37 2.94
C ARG A 295 -12.20 16.78 1.57
N SER A 296 -11.37 17.33 0.66
CA SER A 296 -11.81 17.73 -0.68
C SER A 296 -12.19 16.52 -1.55
N HIS A 297 -11.71 15.33 -1.21
CA HIS A 297 -12.02 14.06 -1.87
C HIS A 297 -13.08 13.25 -1.11
N HIS A 298 -14.18 13.86 -0.73
CA HIS A 298 -15.22 13.30 0.14
C HIS A 298 -15.66 11.90 -0.27
N ARG A 299 -15.89 11.61 -1.56
CA ARG A 299 -16.35 10.28 -2.02
C ARG A 299 -15.34 9.17 -1.69
N ALA A 300 -14.05 9.43 -1.87
CA ALA A 300 -13.00 8.49 -1.52
C ALA A 300 -12.95 8.27 -0.01
N LEU A 301 -12.97 9.34 0.77
CA LEU A 301 -12.97 9.28 2.23
C LEU A 301 -14.19 8.54 2.80
N VAL A 302 -15.38 8.78 2.26
CA VAL A 302 -16.60 8.05 2.67
C VAL A 302 -16.44 6.56 2.39
N LYS A 303 -15.93 6.17 1.21
CA LYS A 303 -15.72 4.77 0.88
C LYS A 303 -14.73 4.12 1.83
N ILE A 304 -13.57 4.75 2.09
CA ILE A 304 -12.55 4.24 3.03
C ILE A 304 -13.13 4.12 4.45
N ASN A 305 -13.77 5.18 4.97
CA ASN A 305 -14.37 5.13 6.31
C ASN A 305 -15.44 4.04 6.43
N THR A 306 -16.25 3.83 5.39
CA THR A 306 -17.28 2.77 5.39
C THR A 306 -16.62 1.39 5.40
N THR A 307 -15.57 1.18 4.60
CA THR A 307 -14.80 -0.08 4.57
C THR A 307 -14.23 -0.38 5.95
N VAL A 308 -13.46 0.54 6.51
CA VAL A 308 -12.84 0.38 7.84
C VAL A 308 -13.88 0.09 8.93
N ARG A 309 -15.05 0.73 8.89
CA ARG A 309 -16.14 0.42 9.83
C ARG A 309 -16.68 -1.00 9.67
N LEU A 310 -16.84 -1.47 8.43
CA LEU A 310 -17.27 -2.84 8.16
C LEU A 310 -16.22 -3.85 8.61
N ASP A 311 -14.94 -3.50 8.51
CA ASP A 311 -13.85 -4.37 8.94
C ASP A 311 -13.74 -4.45 10.47
N ILE A 312 -14.01 -3.37 11.19
CA ILE A 312 -14.20 -3.41 12.64
C ILE A 312 -15.33 -4.37 13.02
N LEU A 313 -16.48 -4.31 12.32
CA LEU A 313 -17.63 -5.19 12.61
C LEU A 313 -17.35 -6.68 12.35
N LYS A 314 -16.44 -6.99 11.43
CA LYS A 314 -16.00 -8.37 11.13
C LYS A 314 -14.90 -8.86 12.09
N SER A 315 -14.25 -7.94 12.80
CA SER A 315 -13.07 -8.21 13.62
C SER A 315 -13.44 -8.56 15.05
N ARG A 316 -12.59 -9.34 15.72
CA ARG A 316 -12.75 -9.59 17.16
C ARG A 316 -11.98 -8.55 17.97
N PRO A 317 -12.54 -8.01 19.05
CA PRO A 317 -11.81 -7.09 19.93
C PRO A 317 -10.71 -7.82 20.72
N VAL A 318 -9.68 -7.06 21.10
CA VAL A 318 -8.61 -7.50 22.00
C VAL A 318 -8.78 -6.77 23.33
N ASP A 319 -9.30 -7.46 24.33
CA ASP A 319 -9.64 -6.86 25.63
C ASP A 319 -8.51 -6.96 26.67
N ALA A 320 -7.56 -7.85 26.48
CA ALA A 320 -6.43 -8.07 27.37
C ALA A 320 -5.11 -8.20 26.58
N PRO A 321 -3.96 -7.93 27.23
CA PRO A 321 -2.66 -8.13 26.60
C PRO A 321 -2.49 -9.59 26.14
N PRO A 322 -1.92 -9.83 24.93
CA PRO A 322 -1.61 -11.17 24.48
C PRO A 322 -0.62 -11.85 25.44
N SER A 323 -0.86 -13.14 25.74
CA SER A 323 0.09 -13.93 26.54
C SER A 323 1.16 -14.49 25.61
N LEU A 324 2.34 -13.87 25.58
CA LEU A 324 3.46 -14.31 24.76
C LEU A 324 4.50 -15.06 25.60
N TRP A 325 4.85 -16.27 25.17
CA TRP A 325 5.97 -17.02 25.70
C TRP A 325 7.30 -16.34 25.38
N TRP A 326 8.35 -16.63 26.13
CA TRP A 326 9.67 -16.02 25.96
C TRP A 326 10.22 -16.17 24.54
N TYR A 327 10.08 -17.34 23.91
CA TYR A 327 10.53 -17.59 22.53
C TYR A 327 9.73 -16.80 21.50
N GLN A 328 8.43 -16.59 21.72
CA GLN A 328 7.57 -15.75 20.85
C GLN A 328 8.00 -14.29 20.92
N ARG A 329 8.51 -13.84 22.07
CA ARG A 329 9.08 -12.49 22.20
C ARG A 329 10.38 -12.36 21.40
N ILE A 330 11.23 -13.40 21.37
CA ILE A 330 12.42 -13.43 20.53
C ILE A 330 12.03 -13.41 19.04
N LEU A 331 11.06 -14.23 18.63
CA LEU A 331 10.55 -14.23 17.25
C LEU A 331 9.98 -12.88 16.86
N GLY A 332 9.24 -12.23 17.73
CA GLY A 332 8.73 -10.86 17.48
C GLY A 332 9.84 -9.82 17.39
N TRP A 333 10.92 -9.96 18.17
CA TRP A 333 12.10 -9.11 18.04
C TRP A 333 12.85 -9.37 16.72
N LEU A 334 12.92 -10.61 16.26
CA LEU A 334 13.45 -11.00 14.95
C LEU A 334 12.47 -10.68 13.81
N ARG A 335 11.27 -10.18 14.13
CA ARG A 335 10.21 -9.83 13.18
C ARG A 335 9.68 -10.99 12.34
N LEU A 336 9.63 -12.18 12.95
CA LEU A 336 9.07 -13.40 12.39
C LEU A 336 7.60 -13.62 12.83
#